data_4d874b545285c59fd3b1146dce9924e4
#
_entry.id   4d874b545285c59fd3b1146dce9924e4
#
_cell.length_a   1.000
_cell.length_b   1.000
_cell.length_c   1.000
_cell.angle_alpha   90.00
_cell.angle_beta   90.00
_cell.angle_gamma   90.00
#
_symmetry.space_group_name_H-M   'P 1'
#
loop_
_entity.id
_entity.type
_entity.pdbx_description
1 polymer ?
#
loop_
_entity_poly.entity_id
_entity_poly.type
_entity_poly.pdbx_seq_one_letter_code
_entity_poly.pdbx_strand_id
1 'polypeptide(L)'
;MPSLQIGDPAPGFTLPAATGESVGLSSALANGPVVLIFYPMDATPGCKAQLCAVRDDSMRYATAGVSVYGINNGSAASHEKFAHANGFTAPLLIDKDLAVAGSYGAVMGFGPLKLINRTVVGIGVDGRVAFYKRGTPSTDEILAGVGAPA
;
A
#
# COMPACT_ATOMS: atom_id res chain seq x y z
N MET A 1 0.99 -19.54 -6.94
CA MET A 1 0.01 -18.97 -5.99
C MET A 1 -1.12 -18.29 -6.75
N PRO A 2 -2.35 -18.63 -6.48
CA PRO A 2 -3.43 -17.88 -7.08
C PRO A 2 -3.40 -16.44 -6.59
N SER A 3 -3.63 -15.51 -7.49
CA SER A 3 -3.73 -14.11 -7.13
C SER A 3 -4.98 -13.88 -6.28
N LEU A 4 -4.92 -12.92 -5.38
CA LEU A 4 -6.12 -12.49 -4.65
C LEU A 4 -7.14 -11.93 -5.62
N GLN A 5 -8.40 -12.16 -5.30
CA GLN A 5 -9.53 -11.66 -6.06
C GLN A 5 -10.40 -10.77 -5.18
N ILE A 6 -11.15 -9.88 -5.80
CA ILE A 6 -12.13 -9.06 -5.09
C ILE A 6 -13.11 -10.00 -4.40
N GLY A 7 -13.35 -9.73 -3.12
CA GLY A 7 -14.20 -10.57 -2.26
C GLY A 7 -13.43 -11.54 -1.38
N ASP A 8 -12.16 -11.81 -1.69
CA ASP A 8 -11.33 -12.68 -0.86
C ASP A 8 -11.02 -12.01 0.48
N PRO A 9 -10.87 -12.78 1.56
CA PRO A 9 -10.35 -12.21 2.80
C PRO A 9 -8.94 -11.64 2.57
N ALA A 10 -8.70 -10.43 3.02
CA ALA A 10 -7.38 -9.82 2.92
C ALA A 10 -6.43 -10.47 3.92
N PRO A 11 -5.23 -10.90 3.50
CA PRO A 11 -4.26 -11.47 4.43
C PRO A 11 -3.90 -10.47 5.53
N GLY A 12 -3.98 -10.90 6.79
CA GLY A 12 -3.59 -10.08 7.93
C GLY A 12 -2.10 -9.85 7.98
N PHE A 13 -1.69 -8.72 8.56
CA PHE A 13 -0.27 -8.45 8.75
C PHE A 13 -0.06 -7.43 9.86
N THR A 14 1.16 -7.39 10.36
CA THR A 14 1.67 -6.31 11.20
C THR A 14 3.08 -5.99 10.70
N LEU A 15 3.30 -4.76 10.28
CA LEU A 15 4.58 -4.33 9.75
C LEU A 15 5.07 -3.06 10.46
N PRO A 16 6.38 -2.89 10.63
CA PRO A 16 6.91 -1.64 11.15
C PRO A 16 6.83 -0.55 10.08
N ALA A 17 6.47 0.64 10.49
CA ALA A 17 6.61 1.83 9.66
C ALA A 17 8.01 2.39 9.80
N ALA A 18 8.40 3.26 8.86
CA ALA A 18 9.71 3.92 8.91
C ALA A 18 9.92 4.72 10.21
N THR A 19 8.84 5.20 10.80
CA THR A 19 8.87 5.94 12.08
C THR A 19 9.12 5.04 13.30
N GLY A 20 9.08 3.72 13.13
CA GLY A 20 9.22 2.75 14.22
C GLY A 20 7.90 2.23 14.77
N GLU A 21 6.78 2.83 14.41
CA GLU A 21 5.47 2.35 14.83
C GLU A 21 5.12 1.05 14.13
N SER A 22 4.39 0.18 14.83
CA SER A 22 3.83 -1.03 14.22
C SER A 22 2.45 -0.73 13.65
N VAL A 23 2.20 -1.17 12.42
CA VAL A 23 0.90 -1.00 11.77
C VAL A 23 0.32 -2.37 11.49
N GLY A 24 -0.84 -2.64 12.09
CA GLY A 24 -1.59 -3.88 11.86
C GLY A 24 -2.81 -3.61 11.00
N LEU A 25 -3.12 -4.55 10.12
CA LEU A 25 -4.28 -4.39 9.23
C LEU A 25 -5.58 -4.26 10.00
N SER A 26 -5.81 -5.11 11.00
CA SER A 26 -7.05 -5.07 11.80
C SER A 26 -7.23 -3.71 12.47
N SER A 27 -6.16 -3.16 13.06
CA SER A 27 -6.22 -1.86 13.71
C SER A 27 -6.49 -0.75 12.71
N ALA A 28 -5.87 -0.82 11.55
CA ALA A 28 -6.08 0.17 10.49
C ALA A 28 -7.52 0.15 9.98
N LEU A 29 -8.10 -1.04 9.82
CA LEU A 29 -9.49 -1.20 9.35
C LEU A 29 -10.52 -0.67 10.35
N ALA A 30 -10.16 -0.56 11.63
CA ALA A 30 -11.05 0.03 12.62
C ALA A 30 -11.38 1.50 12.33
N ASN A 31 -10.55 2.17 11.52
CA ASN A 31 -10.72 3.57 11.15
C ASN A 31 -11.33 3.77 9.76
N GLY A 32 -11.61 2.70 9.03
CA GLY A 32 -12.19 2.78 7.69
C GLY A 32 -11.47 1.88 6.70
N PRO A 33 -11.79 1.97 5.40
CA PRO A 33 -11.11 1.21 4.37
C PRO A 33 -9.60 1.51 4.33
N VAL A 34 -8.82 0.54 3.87
CA VAL A 34 -7.36 0.64 3.80
C VAL A 34 -6.91 0.40 2.36
N VAL A 35 -5.99 1.22 1.90
CA VAL A 35 -5.35 1.06 0.59
C VAL A 35 -3.88 0.75 0.79
N LEU A 36 -3.41 -0.33 0.20
CA LEU A 36 -2.01 -0.74 0.23
C LEU A 36 -1.40 -0.53 -1.15
N ILE A 37 -0.30 0.22 -1.19
CA ILE A 37 0.44 0.46 -2.43
C ILE A 37 1.75 -0.29 -2.34
N PHE A 38 1.82 -1.43 -3.04
CA PHE A 38 3.06 -2.19 -3.18
C PHE A 38 3.86 -1.60 -4.34
N TYR A 39 5.02 -1.05 -4.05
CA TYR A 39 5.87 -0.41 -5.06
C TYR A 39 7.30 -0.93 -4.96
N PRO A 40 8.02 -1.08 -6.09
CA PRO A 40 9.29 -1.80 -6.08
C PRO A 40 10.40 -1.14 -5.28
N MET A 41 10.49 0.18 -5.29
CA MET A 41 11.69 0.85 -4.81
C MET A 41 11.44 2.32 -4.49
N ASP A 42 12.02 2.82 -3.39
CA ASP A 42 11.99 4.26 -3.10
C ASP A 42 12.81 5.02 -4.15
N ALA A 43 12.42 6.27 -4.39
CA ALA A 43 13.18 7.23 -5.20
C ALA A 43 13.32 6.93 -6.69
N THR A 44 12.69 5.88 -7.22
CA THR A 44 12.61 5.72 -8.68
C THR A 44 11.55 6.66 -9.26
N PRO A 45 11.72 7.15 -10.51
CA PRO A 45 10.76 8.11 -11.08
C PRO A 45 9.31 7.62 -11.08
N GLY A 46 9.07 6.36 -11.42
CA GLY A 46 7.72 5.81 -11.44
C GLY A 46 7.08 5.69 -10.07
N CYS A 47 7.86 5.22 -9.07
CA CYS A 47 7.38 5.11 -7.69
C CYS A 47 7.18 6.49 -7.07
N LYS A 48 8.08 7.43 -7.36
CA LYS A 48 7.95 8.80 -6.89
C LYS A 48 6.67 9.44 -7.43
N ALA A 49 6.39 9.28 -8.72
CA ALA A 49 5.18 9.84 -9.33
C ALA A 49 3.91 9.27 -8.69
N GLN A 50 3.87 7.96 -8.45
CA GLN A 50 2.73 7.30 -7.83
C GLN A 50 2.48 7.82 -6.42
N LEU A 51 3.50 7.88 -5.58
CA LEU A 51 3.34 8.33 -4.20
C LEU A 51 3.14 9.84 -4.11
N CYS A 52 3.69 10.62 -5.04
CA CYS A 52 3.40 12.05 -5.12
C CYS A 52 1.92 12.29 -5.46
N ALA A 53 1.32 11.48 -6.32
CA ALA A 53 -0.11 11.57 -6.59
C ALA A 53 -0.94 11.29 -5.34
N VAL A 54 -0.54 10.28 -4.55
CA VAL A 54 -1.18 10.00 -3.26
C VAL A 54 -1.04 11.18 -2.31
N ARG A 55 0.16 11.78 -2.23
CA ARG A 55 0.39 12.96 -1.41
C ARG A 55 -0.51 14.12 -1.84
N ASP A 56 -0.57 14.40 -3.13
CA ASP A 56 -1.37 15.51 -3.67
C ASP A 56 -2.88 15.30 -3.42
N ASP A 57 -3.32 14.05 -3.40
CA ASP A 57 -4.71 13.68 -3.17
C ASP A 57 -5.00 13.28 -1.71
N SER A 58 -4.06 13.56 -0.79
CA SER A 58 -4.20 13.13 0.61
C SER A 58 -5.49 13.59 1.26
N MET A 59 -5.96 14.79 0.94
CA MET A 59 -7.23 15.30 1.48
C MET A 59 -8.43 14.52 0.98
N ARG A 60 -8.38 14.03 -0.24
CA ARG A 60 -9.46 13.20 -0.80
C ARG A 60 -9.56 11.88 -0.04
N TYR A 61 -8.42 11.24 0.23
CA TYR A 61 -8.38 10.01 1.01
C TYR A 61 -8.87 10.26 2.44
N ALA A 62 -8.38 11.32 3.07
CA ALA A 62 -8.77 11.65 4.44
C ALA A 62 -10.26 11.93 4.55
N THR A 63 -10.82 12.71 3.62
CA THR A 63 -12.25 13.04 3.59
C THR A 63 -13.11 11.80 3.40
N ALA A 64 -12.61 10.84 2.61
CA ALA A 64 -13.31 9.57 2.37
C ALA A 64 -13.13 8.57 3.54
N GLY A 65 -12.30 8.88 4.52
CA GLY A 65 -12.04 7.99 5.66
C GLY A 65 -11.14 6.82 5.29
N VAL A 66 -10.35 6.94 4.23
CA VAL A 66 -9.48 5.88 3.72
C VAL A 66 -8.06 6.10 4.18
N SER A 67 -7.45 5.08 4.78
CA SER A 67 -6.03 5.08 5.16
C SER A 67 -5.19 4.49 4.03
N VAL A 68 -4.09 5.14 3.69
CA VAL A 68 -3.19 4.71 2.61
C VAL A 68 -1.81 4.39 3.18
N TYR A 69 -1.24 3.27 2.77
CA TYR A 69 0.11 2.85 3.17
C TYR A 69 0.92 2.46 1.95
N GLY A 70 2.16 2.91 1.89
CA GLY A 70 3.12 2.41 0.91
C GLY A 70 3.90 1.25 1.52
N ILE A 71 4.18 0.21 0.75
CA ILE A 71 4.86 -0.99 1.25
C ILE A 71 5.93 -1.43 0.28
N ASN A 72 7.15 -1.58 0.76
CA ASN A 72 8.21 -2.31 0.05
C ASN A 72 9.25 -2.81 1.07
N ASN A 73 10.36 -3.36 0.58
CA ASN A 73 11.39 -3.92 1.44
C ASN A 73 12.55 -2.96 1.72
N GLY A 74 12.38 -1.67 1.45
CA GLY A 74 13.39 -0.67 1.76
C GLY A 74 13.57 -0.48 3.26
N SER A 75 14.73 0.03 3.66
CA SER A 75 15.05 0.29 5.06
C SER A 75 14.26 1.48 5.61
N ALA A 76 14.22 1.59 6.95
CA ALA A 76 13.64 2.77 7.60
C ALA A 76 14.32 4.06 7.12
N ALA A 77 15.65 4.05 7.02
CA ALA A 77 16.40 5.21 6.56
C ALA A 77 16.04 5.60 5.13
N SER A 78 15.90 4.62 4.22
CA SER A 78 15.49 4.86 2.85
C SER A 78 14.08 5.46 2.78
N HIS A 79 13.14 4.89 3.52
CA HIS A 79 11.76 5.38 3.57
C HIS A 79 11.67 6.79 4.14
N GLU A 80 12.40 7.07 5.23
CA GLU A 80 12.39 8.40 5.84
C GLU A 80 12.95 9.45 4.89
N LYS A 81 14.06 9.14 4.23
CA LYS A 81 14.67 10.04 3.27
C LYS A 81 13.72 10.34 2.11
N PHE A 82 13.09 9.30 1.57
CA PHE A 82 12.16 9.42 0.47
C PHE A 82 10.92 10.23 0.87
N ALA A 83 10.34 9.92 2.01
CA ALA A 83 9.16 10.63 2.52
C ALA A 83 9.48 12.10 2.82
N HIS A 84 10.60 12.37 3.48
CA HIS A 84 10.99 13.74 3.82
C HIS A 84 11.27 14.58 2.57
N ALA A 85 12.01 14.02 1.61
CA ALA A 85 12.37 14.73 0.39
C ALA A 85 11.15 15.11 -0.46
N ASN A 86 10.06 14.35 -0.37
CA ASN A 86 8.89 14.51 -1.21
C ASN A 86 7.62 14.89 -0.45
N GLY A 87 7.71 15.13 0.85
CA GLY A 87 6.58 15.57 1.66
C GLY A 87 5.45 14.55 1.80
N PHE A 88 5.76 13.26 1.81
CA PHE A 88 4.75 12.22 1.97
C PHE A 88 4.25 12.19 3.42
N THR A 89 2.94 12.09 3.57
CA THR A 89 2.30 11.92 4.88
C THR A 89 1.78 10.50 5.08
N ALA A 90 1.59 9.75 4.00
CA ALA A 90 1.21 8.35 4.09
C ALA A 90 2.35 7.54 4.70
N PRO A 91 2.09 6.70 5.72
CA PRO A 91 3.14 5.87 6.29
C PRO A 91 3.73 4.90 5.26
N LEU A 92 5.04 4.74 5.30
CA LEU A 92 5.75 3.77 4.47
C LEU A 92 6.15 2.60 5.35
N LEU A 93 5.63 1.42 5.02
CA LEU A 93 5.82 0.21 5.81
C LEU A 93 6.98 -0.62 5.26
N ILE A 94 7.64 -1.34 6.13
CA ILE A 94 8.82 -2.15 5.80
C ILE A 94 8.44 -3.62 5.78
N ASP A 95 8.45 -4.22 4.59
CA ASP A 95 8.21 -5.65 4.38
C ASP A 95 9.53 -6.31 3.98
N LYS A 96 10.40 -6.49 4.96
CA LYS A 96 11.80 -6.86 4.76
C LYS A 96 11.99 -8.09 3.88
N ASP A 97 11.19 -9.12 4.09
CA ASP A 97 11.31 -10.38 3.37
C ASP A 97 10.30 -10.52 2.23
N LEU A 98 9.53 -9.46 1.95
CA LEU A 98 8.44 -9.48 0.97
C LEU A 98 7.38 -10.54 1.26
N ALA A 99 7.26 -10.94 2.54
CA ALA A 99 6.27 -11.95 2.94
C ALA A 99 4.85 -11.43 2.79
N VAL A 100 4.59 -10.19 3.19
CA VAL A 100 3.27 -9.57 3.05
C VAL A 100 2.96 -9.33 1.57
N ALA A 101 3.91 -8.79 0.82
CA ALA A 101 3.74 -8.62 -0.63
C ALA A 101 3.42 -9.95 -1.30
N GLY A 102 4.08 -11.03 -0.89
CA GLY A 102 3.83 -12.37 -1.41
C GLY A 102 2.42 -12.86 -1.09
N SER A 103 1.95 -12.63 0.13
CA SER A 103 0.59 -13.05 0.53
C SER A 103 -0.50 -12.29 -0.26
N TYR A 104 -0.18 -11.11 -0.77
CA TYR A 104 -1.09 -10.32 -1.60
C TYR A 104 -0.89 -10.56 -3.11
N GLY A 105 0.00 -11.47 -3.49
CA GLY A 105 0.27 -11.74 -4.90
C GLY A 105 1.00 -10.61 -5.61
N ALA A 106 1.70 -9.76 -4.87
CA ALA A 106 2.36 -8.56 -5.40
C ALA A 106 3.87 -8.76 -5.62
N VAL A 107 4.31 -10.00 -5.77
CA VAL A 107 5.72 -10.35 -5.95
C VAL A 107 5.92 -11.03 -7.30
N MET A 108 7.02 -10.69 -7.98
CA MET A 108 7.46 -11.43 -9.17
C MET A 108 8.88 -11.95 -8.94
N GLY A 109 9.27 -12.96 -9.70
CA GLY A 109 10.53 -13.64 -9.50
C GLY A 109 10.49 -14.59 -8.31
N PHE A 110 11.63 -15.14 -7.92
CA PHE A 110 11.73 -16.05 -6.79
C PHE A 110 13.16 -16.06 -6.24
N GLY A 111 13.29 -16.53 -5.00
CA GLY A 111 14.58 -16.57 -4.33
C GLY A 111 15.17 -15.17 -4.16
N PRO A 112 16.48 -14.99 -4.38
CA PRO A 112 17.12 -13.70 -4.23
C PRO A 112 16.74 -12.69 -5.32
N LEU A 113 16.05 -13.12 -6.37
CA LEU A 113 15.59 -12.26 -7.48
C LEU A 113 14.15 -11.81 -7.31
N LYS A 114 13.57 -12.07 -6.13
CA LYS A 114 12.19 -11.69 -5.84
C LYS A 114 12.07 -10.17 -5.67
N LEU A 115 11.09 -9.57 -6.33
CA LEU A 115 10.81 -8.14 -6.21
C LEU A 115 9.32 -7.87 -6.31
N ILE A 116 8.93 -6.68 -5.88
CA ILE A 116 7.52 -6.28 -5.91
C ILE A 116 7.08 -6.01 -7.35
N ASN A 117 5.97 -6.63 -7.72
CA ASN A 117 5.21 -6.29 -8.91
C ASN A 117 4.22 -5.21 -8.49
N ARG A 118 4.36 -4.00 -9.02
CA ARG A 118 3.58 -2.83 -8.61
C ARG A 118 2.09 -3.14 -8.59
N THR A 119 1.46 -3.02 -7.41
CA THR A 119 0.08 -3.43 -7.19
C THR A 119 -0.58 -2.52 -6.16
N VAL A 120 -1.82 -2.16 -6.39
CA VAL A 120 -2.63 -1.41 -5.43
C VAL A 120 -3.78 -2.30 -4.99
N VAL A 121 -3.95 -2.45 -3.67
CA VAL A 121 -4.99 -3.27 -3.08
C VAL A 121 -5.83 -2.41 -2.14
N GLY A 122 -7.13 -2.37 -2.38
CA GLY A 122 -8.07 -1.72 -1.48
C GLY A 122 -8.80 -2.77 -0.65
N ILE A 123 -8.93 -2.51 0.66
CA ILE A 123 -9.56 -3.44 1.60
C ILE A 123 -10.71 -2.73 2.27
N GLY A 124 -11.90 -3.32 2.19
CA GLY A 124 -13.10 -2.79 2.83
C GLY A 124 -13.07 -3.02 4.35
N VAL A 125 -13.94 -2.31 5.06
CA VAL A 125 -14.03 -2.42 6.52
C VAL A 125 -14.40 -3.83 6.99
N ASP A 126 -14.97 -4.65 6.12
CA ASP A 126 -15.28 -6.05 6.38
C ASP A 126 -14.04 -6.96 6.31
N GLY A 127 -12.87 -6.41 6.02
CA GLY A 127 -11.63 -7.17 5.90
C GLY A 127 -11.46 -7.90 4.58
N ARG A 128 -12.28 -7.61 3.59
CA ARG A 128 -12.21 -8.26 2.28
C ARG A 128 -11.62 -7.34 1.23
N VAL A 129 -10.95 -7.95 0.23
CA VAL A 129 -10.40 -7.21 -0.89
C VAL A 129 -11.54 -6.60 -1.69
N ALA A 130 -11.55 -5.28 -1.80
CA ALA A 130 -12.56 -4.52 -2.53
C ALA A 130 -12.01 -3.97 -3.86
N PHE A 131 -10.70 -3.87 -3.99
CA PHE A 131 -10.03 -3.35 -5.17
C PHE A 131 -8.67 -4.03 -5.32
N TYR A 132 -8.32 -4.42 -6.53
CA TYR A 132 -7.03 -5.04 -6.81
C TYR A 132 -6.60 -4.72 -8.23
N LYS A 133 -5.52 -3.97 -8.38
CA LYS A 133 -5.04 -3.60 -9.70
C LYS A 133 -3.53 -3.44 -9.73
N ARG A 134 -2.91 -4.01 -10.76
CA ARG A 134 -1.48 -3.80 -11.02
C ARG A 134 -1.27 -2.44 -11.66
N GLY A 135 -0.10 -1.83 -11.43
CA GLY A 135 0.26 -0.56 -12.03
C GLY A 135 -0.07 0.62 -11.14
N THR A 136 -0.48 1.71 -11.75
CA THR A 136 -0.70 2.99 -11.06
C THR A 136 -2.12 3.50 -11.31
N PRO A 137 -3.14 2.85 -10.70
CA PRO A 137 -4.51 3.32 -10.85
C PRO A 137 -4.66 4.73 -10.29
N SER A 138 -5.60 5.49 -10.84
CA SER A 138 -5.89 6.85 -10.38
C SER A 138 -6.56 6.85 -9.00
N THR A 139 -6.52 7.99 -8.34
CA THR A 139 -7.25 8.17 -7.07
C THR A 139 -8.74 7.91 -7.26
N ASP A 140 -9.32 8.35 -8.37
CA ASP A 140 -10.74 8.10 -8.67
C ASP A 140 -11.05 6.60 -8.73
N GLU A 141 -10.21 5.83 -9.41
CA GLU A 141 -10.37 4.37 -9.49
C GLU A 141 -10.28 3.72 -8.12
N ILE A 142 -9.28 4.12 -7.33
CA ILE A 142 -9.05 3.55 -6.00
C ILE A 142 -10.23 3.83 -5.08
N LEU A 143 -10.66 5.07 -5.00
CA LEU A 143 -11.77 5.47 -4.11
C LEU A 143 -13.07 4.81 -4.52
N ALA A 144 -13.36 4.74 -5.82
CA ALA A 144 -14.54 4.03 -6.30
C ALA A 144 -14.47 2.53 -5.95
N GLY A 145 -13.29 1.94 -6.07
CA GLY A 145 -13.09 0.52 -5.80
C GLY A 145 -13.33 0.13 -4.35
N VAL A 146 -12.94 0.99 -3.40
CA VAL A 146 -13.18 0.71 -1.97
C VAL A 146 -14.57 1.14 -1.50
N GLY A 147 -15.42 1.62 -2.40
CA GLY A 147 -16.77 2.04 -2.05
C GLY A 147 -16.83 3.33 -1.26
N ALA A 148 -15.78 4.14 -1.30
CA ALA A 148 -15.73 5.39 -0.59
C ALA A 148 -16.57 6.48 -1.32
N PRO A 149 -17.18 7.41 -0.58
CA PRO A 149 -17.86 8.53 -1.23
C PRO A 149 -16.89 9.34 -2.08
N ALA A 150 -17.37 9.76 -3.20
CA ALA A 150 -16.57 10.57 -4.13
C ALA A 150 -16.20 11.94 -3.51
#